data_40619b935049b95e1c1644bd94cc1271
#
_entry.id   40619b935049b95e1c1644bd94cc1271
#
_cell.length_a   1.000
_cell.length_b   1.000
_cell.length_c   1.000
_cell.angle_alpha   90.00
_cell.angle_beta   90.00
_cell.angle_gamma   90.00
#
_symmetry.space_group_name_H-M   'P 1'
#
loop_
_entity.id
_entity.type
_entity.pdbx_description
1 polymer ?
#
loop_
_entity_poly.entity_id
_entity_poly.type
_entity_poly.pdbx_seq_one_letter_code
_entity_poly.pdbx_strand_id
1 'polypeptide(L)'
;MNSKISMELVIHRIEQSREELNAGKLLYKEKYYKSANNRAYYSIFHAIRAVLALEPIDFKKHKDVLAYFNQNYVNKEIFPRTIGKRIAQANRIREDSDYDDEFIVNIEATEAQLKTAEELIELVEKYIESKK
;
A
#
# COMPACT_ATOMS: atom_id res chain seq x y z
N MET A 1 4.15 -25.28 0.12
CA MET A 1 4.80 -24.17 -0.57
C MET A 1 6.22 -23.97 -0.06
N ASN A 2 7.14 -23.66 -0.93
CA ASN A 2 8.54 -23.41 -0.57
C ASN A 2 8.69 -22.02 0.05
N SER A 3 9.14 -21.94 1.30
CA SER A 3 9.28 -20.67 2.02
C SER A 3 10.30 -19.74 1.35
N LYS A 4 11.32 -20.28 0.68
CA LYS A 4 12.31 -19.51 -0.06
C LYS A 4 11.65 -18.76 -1.24
N ILE A 5 10.77 -19.41 -1.98
CA ILE A 5 10.04 -18.79 -3.09
C ILE A 5 9.14 -17.65 -2.56
N SER A 6 8.46 -17.91 -1.46
CA SER A 6 7.60 -16.89 -0.81
C SER A 6 8.43 -15.67 -0.39
N MET A 7 9.61 -15.89 0.17
CA MET A 7 10.46 -14.79 0.63
C MET A 7 11.01 -13.97 -0.55
N GLU A 8 11.36 -14.60 -1.65
CA GLU A 8 11.78 -13.87 -2.85
C GLU A 8 10.68 -12.97 -3.38
N LEU A 9 9.44 -13.46 -3.38
CA LEU A 9 8.29 -12.69 -3.81
C LEU A 9 8.00 -11.54 -2.84
N VAL A 10 8.10 -11.79 -1.54
CA VAL A 10 7.95 -10.77 -0.50
C VAL A 10 8.92 -9.62 -0.74
N ILE A 11 10.19 -9.94 -0.93
CA ILE A 11 11.25 -8.95 -1.14
C ILE A 11 10.96 -8.15 -2.42
N HIS A 12 10.57 -8.82 -3.50
CA HIS A 12 10.24 -8.15 -4.76
C HIS A 12 9.11 -7.15 -4.59
N ARG A 13 8.07 -7.54 -3.85
CA ARG A 13 6.91 -6.66 -3.64
C ARG A 13 7.25 -5.47 -2.73
N ILE A 14 8.15 -5.65 -1.76
CA ILE A 14 8.65 -4.54 -0.95
C ILE A 14 9.44 -3.55 -1.82
N GLU A 15 10.28 -4.06 -2.70
CA GLU A 15 11.04 -3.22 -3.62
C GLU A 15 10.12 -2.41 -4.53
N GLN A 16 9.07 -3.04 -5.07
CA GLN A 16 8.05 -2.34 -5.85
C GLN A 16 7.37 -1.24 -5.04
N SER A 17 7.03 -1.55 -3.79
CA SER A 17 6.40 -0.58 -2.89
C SER A 17 7.31 0.64 -2.69
N ARG A 18 8.59 0.42 -2.47
CA ARG A 18 9.56 1.51 -2.29
C ARG A 18 9.76 2.34 -3.54
N GLU A 19 9.80 1.70 -4.71
CA GLU A 19 9.91 2.42 -5.98
C GLU A 19 8.71 3.33 -6.20
N GLU A 20 7.51 2.83 -5.92
CA GLU A 20 6.30 3.63 -6.05
C GLU A 20 6.30 4.81 -5.07
N LEU A 21 6.76 4.59 -3.84
CA LEU A 21 6.85 5.67 -2.85
C LEU A 21 7.85 6.74 -3.31
N ASN A 22 9.02 6.32 -3.78
CA ASN A 22 10.04 7.26 -4.24
C ASN A 22 9.55 8.06 -5.44
N ALA A 23 8.88 7.41 -6.39
CA ALA A 23 8.27 8.09 -7.53
C ALA A 23 7.20 9.07 -7.07
N GLY A 24 6.37 8.68 -6.10
CA GLY A 24 5.34 9.54 -5.54
C GLY A 24 5.92 10.79 -4.88
N LYS A 25 6.99 10.63 -4.11
CA LYS A 25 7.66 11.75 -3.45
C LYS A 25 8.24 12.74 -4.48
N LEU A 26 8.83 12.21 -5.55
CA LEU A 26 9.39 13.04 -6.62
C LEU A 26 8.29 13.83 -7.32
N LEU A 27 7.20 13.14 -7.68
CA LEU A 27 6.07 13.79 -8.34
C LEU A 27 5.43 14.86 -7.45
N TYR A 28 5.35 14.60 -6.15
CA TYR A 28 4.83 15.57 -5.18
C TYR A 28 5.71 16.82 -5.16
N LYS A 29 7.02 16.64 -5.13
CA LYS A 29 7.98 17.74 -5.14
C LYS A 29 7.82 18.59 -6.41
N GLU A 30 7.55 17.96 -7.55
CA GLU A 30 7.36 18.62 -8.83
C GLU A 30 5.91 19.10 -9.05
N LYS A 31 5.06 18.99 -8.01
CA LYS A 31 3.68 19.45 -7.99
C LYS A 31 2.72 18.67 -8.91
N TYR A 32 3.07 17.44 -9.24
CA TYR A 32 2.16 16.53 -9.95
C TYR A 32 1.37 15.71 -8.94
N TYR A 33 0.44 16.38 -8.27
CA TYR A 33 -0.25 15.81 -7.10
C TYR A 33 -1.13 14.61 -7.41
N LYS A 34 -1.85 14.63 -8.52
CA LYS A 34 -2.69 13.49 -8.89
C LYS A 34 -1.84 12.25 -9.13
N SER A 35 -0.74 12.40 -9.87
CA SER A 35 0.18 11.29 -10.13
C SER A 35 0.87 10.83 -8.86
N ALA A 36 1.26 11.78 -8.00
CA ALA A 36 1.87 11.45 -6.70
C ALA A 36 0.91 10.62 -5.84
N ASN A 37 -0.36 11.01 -5.81
CA ASN A 37 -1.38 10.29 -5.05
C ASN A 37 -1.56 8.86 -5.56
N ASN A 38 -1.56 8.67 -6.89
CA ASN A 38 -1.64 7.34 -7.49
C ASN A 38 -0.44 6.48 -7.11
N ARG A 39 0.76 7.05 -7.14
CA ARG A 39 1.97 6.29 -6.75
C ARG A 39 1.91 5.90 -5.28
N ALA A 40 1.42 6.79 -4.42
CA ALA A 40 1.25 6.49 -3.00
C ALA A 40 0.30 5.30 -2.80
N TYR A 41 -0.82 5.27 -3.52
CA TYR A 41 -1.75 4.14 -3.45
C TYR A 41 -1.07 2.83 -3.85
N TYR A 42 -0.35 2.82 -4.97
CA TYR A 42 0.31 1.60 -5.44
C TYR A 42 1.45 1.17 -4.52
N SER A 43 2.12 2.12 -3.87
CA SER A 43 3.08 1.80 -2.83
C SER A 43 2.41 1.02 -1.69
N ILE A 44 1.27 1.53 -1.22
CA ILE A 44 0.47 0.87 -0.17
C ILE A 44 0.04 -0.52 -0.63
N PHE A 45 -0.47 -0.63 -1.84
CA PHE A 45 -0.96 -1.89 -2.40
C PHE A 45 0.14 -2.95 -2.47
N HIS A 46 1.31 -2.59 -2.96
CA HIS A 46 2.43 -3.54 -3.03
C HIS A 46 2.96 -3.93 -1.65
N ALA A 47 2.94 -3.02 -0.68
CA ALA A 47 3.32 -3.35 0.70
C ALA A 47 2.37 -4.40 1.29
N ILE A 48 1.06 -4.23 1.06
CA ILE A 48 0.06 -5.21 1.49
C ILE A 48 0.31 -6.55 0.82
N ARG A 49 0.55 -6.55 -0.49
CA ARG A 49 0.82 -7.78 -1.23
C ARG A 49 2.10 -8.47 -0.77
N ALA A 50 3.06 -7.73 -0.25
CA ALA A 50 4.27 -8.32 0.32
C ALA A 50 3.92 -9.18 1.54
N VAL A 51 3.04 -8.69 2.41
CA VAL A 51 2.55 -9.47 3.56
C VAL A 51 1.81 -10.71 3.09
N LEU A 52 0.92 -10.57 2.11
CA LEU A 52 0.11 -11.69 1.63
C LEU A 52 0.95 -12.74 0.90
N ALA A 53 2.13 -12.38 0.41
CA ALA A 53 3.05 -13.33 -0.21
C ALA A 53 3.60 -14.37 0.77
N LEU A 54 3.45 -14.12 2.08
CA LEU A 54 3.80 -15.09 3.11
C LEU A 54 2.79 -16.22 3.23
N GLU A 55 1.61 -16.07 2.62
CA GLU A 55 0.55 -17.06 2.64
C GLU A 55 0.37 -17.67 1.24
N PRO A 56 -0.11 -18.93 1.15
CA PRO A 56 -0.34 -19.57 -0.15
C PRO A 56 -1.67 -19.11 -0.76
N ILE A 57 -1.84 -17.81 -0.92
CA ILE A 57 -3.06 -17.19 -1.45
C ILE A 57 -2.68 -16.14 -2.49
N ASP A 58 -3.59 -15.91 -3.43
CA ASP A 58 -3.46 -14.82 -4.39
C ASP A 58 -4.85 -14.33 -4.78
N PHE A 59 -4.94 -13.06 -5.13
CA PHE A 59 -6.19 -12.44 -5.53
C PHE A 59 -5.96 -11.65 -6.80
N LYS A 60 -6.90 -11.75 -7.73
CA LYS A 60 -6.84 -11.03 -9.01
C LYS A 60 -7.33 -9.58 -8.90
N LYS A 61 -8.22 -9.31 -7.95
CA LYS A 61 -8.82 -7.97 -7.82
C LYS A 61 -8.23 -7.22 -6.64
N HIS A 62 -7.96 -5.93 -6.84
CA HIS A 62 -7.43 -5.06 -5.77
C HIS A 62 -8.35 -5.05 -4.55
N LYS A 63 -9.66 -4.97 -4.74
CA LYS A 63 -10.60 -4.93 -3.63
C LYS A 63 -10.52 -6.16 -2.74
N ASP A 64 -10.25 -7.33 -3.34
CA ASP A 64 -10.15 -8.58 -2.59
C ASP A 64 -8.86 -8.63 -1.78
N VAL A 65 -7.76 -8.10 -2.32
CA VAL A 65 -6.48 -7.96 -1.61
C VAL A 65 -6.66 -7.08 -0.38
N LEU A 66 -7.26 -5.91 -0.56
CA LEU A 66 -7.47 -4.96 0.53
C LEU A 66 -8.42 -5.50 1.58
N ALA A 67 -9.50 -6.17 1.16
CA ALA A 67 -10.48 -6.75 2.07
C ALA A 67 -9.85 -7.86 2.92
N TYR A 68 -9.06 -8.74 2.29
CA TYR A 68 -8.40 -9.82 3.00
C TYR A 68 -7.41 -9.28 4.05
N PHE A 69 -6.63 -8.28 3.66
CA PHE A 69 -5.67 -7.66 4.58
C PHE A 69 -6.39 -7.02 5.77
N ASN A 70 -7.46 -6.29 5.51
CA ASN A 70 -8.24 -5.66 6.57
C ASN A 70 -8.81 -6.70 7.53
N GLN A 71 -9.41 -7.75 7.00
CA GLN A 71 -10.06 -8.77 7.81
C GLN A 71 -9.06 -9.60 8.64
N ASN A 72 -7.92 -9.96 8.06
CA ASN A 72 -7.01 -10.93 8.66
C ASN A 72 -5.80 -10.31 9.35
N TYR A 73 -5.51 -9.04 9.11
CA TYR A 73 -4.35 -8.38 9.68
C TYR A 73 -4.72 -7.15 10.49
N VAL A 74 -5.64 -6.32 10.01
CA VAL A 74 -6.05 -5.11 10.73
C VAL A 74 -7.08 -5.42 11.80
N ASN A 75 -8.14 -6.14 11.47
CA ASN A 75 -9.18 -6.50 12.44
C ASN A 75 -8.65 -7.40 13.56
N LYS A 76 -7.62 -8.16 13.28
CA LYS A 76 -6.96 -9.01 14.29
C LYS A 76 -5.85 -8.28 15.03
N GLU A 77 -5.71 -6.99 14.76
CA GLU A 77 -4.74 -6.11 15.44
C GLU A 77 -3.28 -6.50 15.25
N ILE A 78 -2.96 -7.23 14.17
CA ILE A 78 -1.58 -7.48 13.76
C ILE A 78 -0.97 -6.18 13.26
N PHE A 79 -1.77 -5.40 12.52
CA PHE A 79 -1.44 -4.03 12.13
C PHE A 79 -2.42 -3.07 12.79
N PRO A 80 -2.00 -1.84 13.15
CA PRO A 80 -2.87 -0.89 13.85
C PRO A 80 -4.14 -0.56 13.06
N ARG A 81 -5.25 -0.39 13.76
CA ARG A 81 -6.53 -0.02 13.14
C ARG A 81 -6.45 1.34 12.47
N THR A 82 -5.62 2.24 12.99
CA THR A 82 -5.41 3.55 12.39
C THR A 82 -4.83 3.44 10.99
N ILE A 83 -3.88 2.51 10.77
CA ILE A 83 -3.32 2.30 9.43
C ILE A 83 -4.38 1.72 8.49
N GLY A 84 -5.27 0.84 9.00
CA GLY A 84 -6.37 0.29 8.20
C GLY A 84 -7.31 1.37 7.68
N LYS A 85 -7.67 2.34 8.52
CA LYS A 85 -8.51 3.46 8.11
C LYS A 85 -7.84 4.30 7.04
N ARG A 86 -6.55 4.53 7.17
CA ARG A 86 -5.78 5.33 6.21
C ARG A 86 -5.62 4.60 4.87
N ILE A 87 -5.49 3.27 4.90
CA ILE A 87 -5.47 2.45 3.68
C ILE A 87 -6.82 2.57 2.96
N ALA A 88 -7.93 2.47 3.69
CA ALA A 88 -9.26 2.59 3.09
C ALA A 88 -9.45 3.97 2.46
N GLN A 89 -8.96 5.02 3.12
CA GLN A 89 -9.02 6.38 2.59
C GLN A 89 -8.21 6.51 1.30
N ALA A 90 -7.01 5.92 1.26
CA ALA A 90 -6.16 5.94 0.08
C ALA A 90 -6.86 5.28 -1.11
N ASN A 91 -7.51 4.15 -0.88
CA ASN A 91 -8.26 3.45 -1.92
C ASN A 91 -9.43 4.30 -2.44
N ARG A 92 -10.14 4.95 -1.53
CA ARG A 92 -11.28 5.81 -1.90
C ARG A 92 -10.83 6.97 -2.76
N ILE A 93 -9.73 7.63 -2.37
CA ILE A 93 -9.18 8.76 -3.13
C ILE A 93 -8.74 8.30 -4.52
N ARG A 94 -8.11 7.12 -4.62
CA ARG A 94 -7.70 6.59 -5.91
C ARG A 94 -8.90 6.33 -6.81
N GLU A 95 -9.96 5.71 -6.27
CA GLU A 95 -11.18 5.44 -7.05
C GLU A 95 -11.82 6.75 -7.54
N ASP A 96 -11.93 7.74 -6.67
CA ASP A 96 -12.48 9.04 -7.03
C ASP A 96 -11.64 9.71 -8.12
N SER A 97 -10.33 9.65 -8.00
CA SER A 97 -9.40 10.21 -8.97
C SER A 97 -9.50 9.54 -10.34
N ASP A 98 -9.68 8.21 -10.36
CA ASP A 98 -9.76 7.44 -11.61
C ASP A 98 -11.09 7.60 -12.32
N TYR A 99 -12.19 7.76 -11.57
CA TYR A 99 -13.53 7.74 -12.15
C TYR A 99 -14.21 9.09 -12.28
N ASP A 100 -13.59 10.15 -11.76
CA ASP A 100 -14.12 11.51 -11.83
C ASP A 100 -13.11 12.42 -12.54
N ASP A 101 -13.42 12.77 -13.79
CA ASP A 101 -12.56 13.64 -14.60
C ASP A 101 -12.37 15.02 -14.00
N GLU A 102 -13.34 15.47 -13.19
CA GLU A 102 -13.30 16.77 -12.54
C GLU A 102 -12.69 16.73 -11.14
N PHE A 103 -12.24 15.55 -10.72
CA PHE A 103 -11.66 15.39 -9.39
C PHE A 103 -10.40 16.23 -9.23
N ILE A 104 -10.41 17.09 -8.21
CA ILE A 104 -9.25 17.92 -7.86
C ILE A 104 -8.58 17.29 -6.66
N VAL A 105 -7.32 16.90 -6.82
CA VAL A 105 -6.57 16.27 -5.74
C VAL A 105 -6.16 17.31 -4.72
N ASN A 106 -6.48 17.05 -3.46
CA ASN A 106 -6.08 17.88 -2.33
C ASN A 106 -4.59 17.62 -2.03
N ILE A 107 -3.80 18.71 -1.97
CA ILE A 107 -2.36 18.63 -1.71
C ILE A 107 -2.08 17.98 -0.36
N GLU A 108 -2.81 18.38 0.67
CA GLU A 108 -2.64 17.86 2.02
C GLU A 108 -3.00 16.37 2.08
N ALA A 109 -4.05 15.97 1.37
CA ALA A 109 -4.44 14.56 1.28
C ALA A 109 -3.34 13.73 0.59
N THR A 110 -2.74 14.27 -0.47
CA THR A 110 -1.65 13.59 -1.18
C THR A 110 -0.45 13.40 -0.25
N GLU A 111 -0.08 14.42 0.50
CA GLU A 111 0.99 14.32 1.48
C GLU A 111 0.69 13.25 2.53
N ALA A 112 -0.56 13.22 3.01
CA ALA A 112 -1.00 12.23 3.98
C ALA A 112 -0.91 10.80 3.41
N GLN A 113 -1.25 10.62 2.13
CA GLN A 113 -1.16 9.31 1.49
C GLN A 113 0.29 8.84 1.38
N LEU A 114 1.21 9.75 1.05
CA LEU A 114 2.64 9.42 1.00
C LEU A 114 3.16 9.02 2.38
N LYS A 115 2.73 9.70 3.43
CA LYS A 115 3.08 9.33 4.81
C LYS A 115 2.52 7.98 5.19
N THR A 116 1.28 7.68 4.77
CA THR A 116 0.67 6.36 5.01
C THR A 116 1.49 5.27 4.35
N ALA A 117 1.90 5.47 3.11
CA ALA A 117 2.74 4.50 2.39
C ALA A 117 4.05 4.25 3.14
N GLU A 118 4.71 5.32 3.57
CA GLU A 118 5.98 5.24 4.29
C GLU A 118 5.84 4.46 5.61
N GLU A 119 4.82 4.80 6.40
CA GLU A 119 4.57 4.12 7.67
C GLU A 119 4.20 2.65 7.46
N LEU A 120 3.39 2.37 6.43
CA LEU A 120 2.99 0.99 6.15
C LEU A 120 4.19 0.14 5.75
N ILE A 121 5.09 0.67 4.92
CA ILE A 121 6.31 -0.05 4.55
C ILE A 121 7.13 -0.41 5.80
N GLU A 122 7.29 0.54 6.72
CA GLU A 122 8.03 0.27 7.97
C GLU A 122 7.37 -0.82 8.79
N LEU A 123 6.04 -0.77 8.93
CA LEU A 123 5.30 -1.79 9.68
C LEU A 123 5.40 -3.16 9.00
N VAL A 124 5.29 -3.18 7.68
CA VAL A 124 5.38 -4.41 6.89
C VAL A 124 6.77 -5.03 7.04
N GLU A 125 7.82 -4.23 6.96
CA GLU A 125 9.19 -4.73 7.10
C GLU A 125 9.43 -5.34 8.49
N LYS A 126 8.93 -4.71 9.54
CA LYS A 126 9.01 -5.25 10.88
C LYS A 126 8.26 -6.58 11.00
N TYR A 127 7.07 -6.65 10.41
CA TYR A 127 6.27 -7.86 10.44
C TYR A 127 6.99 -9.00 9.72
N ILE A 128 7.51 -8.74 8.53
CA ILE A 128 8.23 -9.74 7.74
C ILE A 128 9.48 -10.21 8.49
N GLU A 129 10.22 -9.30 9.09
CA GLU A 129 11.41 -9.66 9.88
C GLU A 129 11.05 -10.60 11.02
N SER A 130 9.88 -10.39 11.64
CA SER A 130 9.41 -11.25 12.73
C SER A 130 9.07 -12.67 12.28
N LYS A 131 8.90 -12.88 10.97
CA LYS A 131 8.54 -14.18 10.38
C LYS A 131 9.73 -14.95 9.81
N LYS A 132 10.91 -14.37 9.83
CA LYS A 132 12.14 -15.03 9.38
C LYS A 132 12.68 -16.04 10.40
#